data_8b65b24d2bbb866156ab2431d46eb642
#
_entry.id   8b65b24d2bbb866156ab2431d46eb642
#
_cell.length_a   1.000
_cell.length_b   1.000
_cell.length_c   1.000
_cell.angle_alpha   90.00
_cell.angle_beta   90.00
_cell.angle_gamma   90.00
#
_symmetry.space_group_name_H-M   'P 1'
#
loop_
_entity.id
_entity.type
_entity.pdbx_description
1 polymer ?
#
loop_
_entity_poly.entity_id
_entity_poly.type
_entity_poly.pdbx_seq_one_letter_code
_entity_poly.pdbx_strand_id
1 'polypeptide(L)'
;NIVIFSGRSKATKDATAAWLDKHNVPFNIMKMRPTGHPWAFMPDDKLKKGWLDDIFPGDKKDRILCVFDDRNKVVDMWRENGLSCFQVAEGRF
;
A
#
# COMPACT_ATOMS: atom_id res chain seq x y z
N ASN A 1 -12.89 6.51 -4.82
CA ASN A 1 -12.46 5.82 -3.58
C ASN A 1 -10.94 5.79 -3.46
N ILE A 2 -10.46 5.96 -2.25
CA ILE A 2 -9.03 5.96 -1.94
C ILE A 2 -8.72 4.78 -1.02
N VAL A 3 -7.71 3.98 -1.42
CA VAL A 3 -7.22 2.86 -0.63
C VAL A 3 -5.77 3.15 -0.25
N ILE A 4 -5.44 3.00 1.03
CA ILE A 4 -4.08 3.24 1.53
C ILE A 4 -3.48 1.91 1.97
N PHE A 5 -2.30 1.61 1.43
CA PHE A 5 -1.46 0.48 1.85
C PHE A 5 -0.18 1.05 2.47
N SER A 6 0.04 0.75 3.73
CA SER A 6 1.22 1.22 4.46
C SER A 6 2.01 0.06 5.04
N GLY A 7 3.31 0.08 4.84
CA GLY A 7 4.22 -0.88 5.47
C GLY A 7 4.47 -0.62 6.95
N ARG A 8 3.89 0.45 7.51
CA ARG A 8 4.00 0.76 8.95
C ARG A 8 3.22 -0.25 9.78
N SER A 9 3.66 -0.47 11.01
CA SER A 9 2.99 -1.38 11.93
C SER A 9 1.56 -0.96 12.21
N LYS A 10 0.65 -1.92 12.22
CA LYS A 10 -0.74 -1.74 12.63
C LYS A 10 -0.88 -1.19 14.05
N ALA A 11 0.15 -1.35 14.89
CA ALA A 11 0.18 -0.77 16.22
C ALA A 11 0.10 0.76 16.22
N THR A 12 0.48 1.40 15.08
CA THR A 12 0.40 2.85 14.91
C THR A 12 -0.83 3.32 14.14
N LYS A 13 -1.85 2.46 14.00
CA LYS A 13 -3.02 2.73 13.16
C LYS A 13 -3.75 4.00 13.59
N ASP A 14 -4.02 4.16 14.88
CA ASP A 14 -4.79 5.31 15.38
C ASP A 14 -4.02 6.62 15.16
N ALA A 15 -2.71 6.62 15.41
CA ALA A 15 -1.87 7.79 15.17
C ALA A 15 -1.81 8.13 13.68
N THR A 16 -1.74 7.12 12.82
CA THR A 16 -1.72 7.31 11.36
C THR A 16 -3.04 7.87 10.86
N ALA A 17 -4.15 7.33 11.32
CA ALA A 17 -5.49 7.82 10.96
C ALA A 17 -5.69 9.28 11.40
N ALA A 18 -5.25 9.62 12.61
CA ALA A 18 -5.31 10.98 13.12
C ALA A 18 -4.47 11.95 12.29
N TRP A 19 -3.28 11.52 11.86
CA TRP A 19 -2.41 12.31 11.00
C TRP A 19 -3.07 12.59 9.64
N LEU A 20 -3.66 11.55 9.03
CA LEU A 20 -4.36 11.68 7.76
C LEU A 20 -5.55 12.64 7.87
N ASP A 21 -6.32 12.53 8.95
CA ASP A 21 -7.44 13.43 9.21
C ASP A 21 -6.98 14.88 9.37
N LYS A 22 -5.91 15.10 10.14
CA LYS A 22 -5.33 16.42 10.34
C LYS A 22 -4.89 17.07 9.03
N HIS A 23 -4.40 16.28 8.08
CA HIS A 23 -3.94 16.76 6.78
C HIS A 23 -5.00 16.67 5.68
N ASN A 24 -6.25 16.41 6.05
CA ASN A 24 -7.39 16.33 5.13
C ASN A 24 -7.19 15.30 4.01
N VAL A 25 -6.63 14.14 4.34
CA VAL A 25 -6.46 13.01 3.41
C VAL A 25 -7.55 12.00 3.67
N PRO A 26 -8.63 11.98 2.86
CA PRO A 26 -9.69 11.00 3.02
C PRO A 26 -9.25 9.63 2.52
N PHE A 27 -9.80 8.57 3.11
CA PHE A 27 -9.61 7.22 2.61
C PHE A 27 -10.82 6.35 2.92
N ASN A 28 -11.00 5.29 2.13
CA ASN A 28 -12.09 4.33 2.31
C ASN A 28 -11.59 3.05 2.98
N ILE A 29 -10.39 2.61 2.61
CA ILE A 29 -9.74 1.42 3.16
C ILE A 29 -8.31 1.77 3.50
N MET A 30 -7.84 1.32 4.66
CA MET A 30 -6.43 1.43 5.02
C MET A 30 -5.94 0.08 5.52
N LYS A 31 -4.89 -0.44 4.86
CA LYS A 31 -4.18 -1.66 5.27
C LYS A 31 -2.83 -1.27 5.83
N MET A 32 -2.50 -1.82 6.99
CA MET A 32 -1.22 -1.63 7.66
C MET A 32 -0.62 -2.99 8.01
N ARG A 33 0.71 -3.02 8.15
CA ARG A 33 1.45 -4.25 8.45
C ARG A 33 0.96 -4.85 9.77
N PRO A 34 0.48 -6.12 9.77
CA PRO A 34 0.12 -6.78 11.02
C PRO A 34 1.35 -6.92 11.93
N THR A 35 1.11 -6.94 13.23
CA THR A 35 2.17 -7.16 14.21
C THR A 35 2.53 -8.65 14.29
N GLY A 36 3.77 -8.94 14.67
CA GLY A 36 4.23 -10.30 14.89
C GLY A 36 4.75 -10.99 13.64
N HIS A 37 5.15 -12.25 13.83
CA HIS A 37 5.69 -13.09 12.77
C HIS A 37 4.54 -13.70 11.95
N PRO A 38 4.65 -13.85 10.61
CA PRO A 38 5.81 -13.50 9.77
C PRO A 38 5.82 -12.06 9.24
N TRP A 39 4.77 -11.27 9.50
CA TRP A 39 4.56 -9.98 8.83
C TRP A 39 5.60 -8.91 9.19
N ALA A 40 6.12 -8.94 10.42
CA ALA A 40 7.08 -7.94 10.88
C ALA A 40 8.33 -7.85 10.00
N PHE A 41 8.74 -8.97 9.38
CA PHE A 41 9.93 -9.04 8.54
C PHE A 41 9.62 -9.27 7.06
N MET A 42 8.35 -9.29 6.68
CA MET A 42 7.95 -9.49 5.29
C MET A 42 8.39 -8.29 4.45
N PRO A 43 9.06 -8.51 3.29
CA PRO A 43 9.36 -7.42 2.38
C PRO A 43 8.12 -6.63 1.97
N ASP A 44 8.25 -5.33 1.84
CA ASP A 44 7.12 -4.42 1.61
C ASP A 44 6.38 -4.72 0.29
N ASP A 45 7.13 -5.08 -0.75
CA ASP A 45 6.54 -5.45 -2.04
C ASP A 45 5.68 -6.72 -1.94
N LYS A 46 6.12 -7.70 -1.16
CA LYS A 46 5.36 -8.94 -0.94
C LYS A 46 4.12 -8.71 -0.09
N LEU A 47 4.23 -7.88 0.94
CA LEU A 47 3.12 -7.52 1.80
C LEU A 47 2.02 -6.82 1.00
N LYS A 48 2.40 -5.82 0.22
CA LYS A 48 1.45 -5.04 -0.59
C LYS A 48 0.86 -5.86 -1.73
N LYS A 49 1.64 -6.76 -2.33
CA LYS A 49 1.12 -7.70 -3.36
C LYS A 49 0.02 -8.59 -2.77
N GLY A 50 0.22 -9.08 -1.55
CA GLY A 50 -0.79 -9.88 -0.85
C GLY A 50 -2.09 -9.11 -0.67
N TRP A 51 -2.02 -7.87 -0.22
CA TRP A 51 -3.21 -7.02 -0.09
C TRP A 51 -3.87 -6.71 -1.43
N LEU A 52 -3.07 -6.50 -2.47
CA LEU A 52 -3.60 -6.28 -3.81
C LEU A 52 -4.46 -7.46 -4.26
N ASP A 53 -3.94 -8.67 -4.07
CA ASP A 53 -4.65 -9.89 -4.49
C ASP A 53 -5.89 -10.17 -3.63
N ASP A 54 -5.86 -9.81 -2.35
CA ASP A 54 -6.99 -9.99 -1.44
C ASP A 54 -8.15 -9.04 -1.76
N ILE A 55 -7.86 -7.78 -2.01
CA ILE A 55 -8.88 -6.74 -2.20
C ILE A 55 -9.33 -6.66 -3.66
N PHE A 56 -8.40 -6.88 -4.58
CA PHE A 56 -8.63 -6.79 -6.02
C PHE A 56 -8.22 -8.09 -6.72
N PRO A 57 -8.89 -9.22 -6.43
CA PRO A 57 -8.52 -10.50 -7.05
C PRO A 57 -8.82 -10.50 -8.54
N GLY A 58 -7.94 -11.15 -9.31
CA GLY A 58 -8.12 -11.34 -10.74
C GLY A 58 -8.28 -10.02 -11.50
N ASP A 59 -9.32 -9.95 -12.33
CA ASP A 59 -9.63 -8.79 -13.15
C ASP A 59 -10.17 -7.58 -12.40
N LYS A 60 -10.46 -7.71 -11.11
CA LYS A 60 -10.84 -6.56 -10.27
C LYS A 60 -9.73 -5.50 -10.19
N LYS A 61 -8.50 -5.87 -10.51
CA LYS A 61 -7.38 -4.93 -10.64
C LYS A 61 -7.65 -3.84 -11.69
N ASP A 62 -8.49 -4.12 -12.68
CA ASP A 62 -8.89 -3.15 -13.70
C ASP A 62 -9.68 -1.96 -13.14
N ARG A 63 -10.19 -2.09 -11.91
CA ARG A 63 -10.89 -1.00 -11.22
C ARG A 63 -9.93 0.02 -10.60
N ILE A 64 -8.65 -0.27 -10.55
CA ILE A 64 -7.64 0.62 -9.99
C ILE A 64 -7.23 1.60 -11.08
N LEU A 65 -7.50 2.89 -10.85
CA LEU A 65 -7.15 3.95 -11.79
C LEU A 65 -5.62 4.12 -11.86
N CYS A 66 -4.98 4.28 -10.70
CA CYS A 66 -3.54 4.43 -10.61
C CYS A 66 -3.06 4.22 -9.18
N VAL A 67 -1.75 4.11 -9.03
CA VAL A 67 -1.08 3.95 -7.74
C VAL A 67 0.01 5.02 -7.62
N PHE A 68 0.21 5.53 -6.40
CA PHE A 68 1.32 6.40 -6.05
C PHE A 68 2.18 5.69 -5.00
N ASP A 69 3.46 5.56 -5.26
CA ASP A 69 4.41 4.95 -4.32
C ASP A 69 5.80 5.53 -4.57
N ASP A 70 6.73 5.31 -3.66
CA ASP A 70 8.09 5.85 -3.77
C ASP A 70 9.19 4.77 -3.76
N ARG A 71 8.98 3.65 -3.10
CA ARG A 71 9.99 2.59 -3.00
C ARG A 71 10.12 1.83 -4.31
N ASN A 72 11.33 1.79 -4.90
CA ASN A 72 11.57 1.19 -6.21
C ASN A 72 10.99 -0.22 -6.35
N LYS A 73 11.27 -1.11 -5.40
CA LYS A 73 10.80 -2.50 -5.49
C LYS A 73 9.27 -2.62 -5.42
N VAL A 74 8.61 -1.71 -4.71
CA VAL A 74 7.15 -1.68 -4.63
C VAL A 74 6.55 -1.11 -5.90
N VAL A 75 7.14 -0.05 -6.44
CA VAL A 75 6.74 0.52 -7.75
C VAL A 75 6.84 -0.54 -8.84
N ASP A 76 7.95 -1.28 -8.87
CA ASP A 76 8.14 -2.37 -9.83
C ASP A 76 7.06 -3.45 -9.69
N MET A 77 6.72 -3.81 -8.46
CA MET A 77 5.64 -4.77 -8.19
C MET A 77 4.31 -4.29 -8.77
N TRP A 78 3.93 -3.04 -8.52
CA TRP A 78 2.69 -2.48 -9.06
C TRP A 78 2.66 -2.57 -10.59
N ARG A 79 3.75 -2.15 -11.24
CA ARG A 79 3.86 -2.14 -12.70
C ARG A 79 3.86 -3.55 -13.30
N GLU A 80 4.51 -4.51 -12.64
CA GLU A 80 4.50 -5.92 -13.06
C GLU A 80 3.10 -6.54 -13.00
N ASN A 81 2.24 -5.99 -12.16
CA ASN A 81 0.83 -6.42 -12.06
C ASN A 81 -0.10 -5.62 -13.00
N GLY A 82 0.47 -4.88 -13.93
CA GLY A 82 -0.30 -4.17 -14.95
C GLY A 82 -0.90 -2.85 -14.50
N LEU A 83 -0.48 -2.32 -13.35
CA LEU A 83 -1.02 -1.08 -12.82
C LEU A 83 -0.19 0.13 -13.23
N SER A 84 -0.87 1.23 -13.52
CA SER A 84 -0.22 2.52 -13.69
C SER A 84 0.28 3.00 -12.33
N CYS A 85 1.59 3.18 -12.18
CA CYS A 85 2.17 3.65 -10.94
C CYS A 85 3.02 4.90 -11.18
N PHE A 86 2.70 5.95 -10.44
CA PHE A 86 3.45 7.19 -10.43
C PHE A 86 4.42 7.16 -9.26
N GLN A 87 5.70 7.12 -9.54
CA GLN A 87 6.73 7.15 -8.51
C GLN A 87 6.98 8.59 -8.07
N VAL A 88 6.62 8.90 -6.83
CA VAL A 88 6.66 10.28 -6.32
C VAL A 88 8.07 10.75 -5.97
N ALA A 89 8.99 9.81 -5.72
CA ALA A 89 10.41 10.09 -5.46
C ALA A 89 11.18 8.79 -5.62
N GLU A 90 12.47 8.88 -5.95
CA GLU A 90 13.31 7.69 -6.04
C GLU A 90 13.51 7.09 -4.65
N GLY A 91 13.26 5.78 -4.51
CA GLY A 91 13.35 5.07 -3.25
C GLY A 91 14.06 3.73 -3.37
N ARG A 92 15.35 3.71 -3.07
CA ARG A 92 16.21 2.52 -3.18
C ARG A 92 16.25 1.68 -1.89
N PHE A 93 15.44 2.02 -0.95
CA PHE A 93 15.39 1.36 0.36
C PHE A 93 14.43 0.19 0.43
#